data_77db1a5220dd3dd4a1a48dc0f5ed6b24
#
_entry.id   77db1a5220dd3dd4a1a48dc0f5ed6b24
#
_cell.length_a   1.000
_cell.length_b   1.000
_cell.length_c   1.000
_cell.angle_alpha   90.00
_cell.angle_beta   90.00
_cell.angle_gamma   90.00
#
_symmetry.space_group_name_H-M   'P 1'
#
loop_
_entity.id
_entity.type
_entity.pdbx_description
1 polymer ?
#
loop_
_entity_poly.entity_id
_entity_poly.type
_entity_poly.pdbx_seq_one_letter_code
_entity_poly.pdbx_strand_id
1 'polypeptide(L)'
;MTFDFTGKTAVLSGAASGMGLLFAQKFVEMGGNAVMSDINPDTLNEAVASVNSIRADSAIGVVCDVRVYEQVKAVCDAAIEKFGRIDVVIPFAGGAELRMLRNRMTELGAGNEFPDIPIEIYDWSLDVNLRSQMYFDHAASKYMRAQKSGVFIHVGSITGAEGSHNNIGYATAKSAAMNGLTKSMAQFGAPYNIRCNCIAPGPVLTRPDMANMKTLAGRAAEPIEIINAVLYLASDEGAFINGETLLMDGGRNVMFNKY
;
A
#
# COMPACT_ATOMS: atom_id res chain seq x y z
N MET A 1 3.04 2.59 21.21
CA MET A 1 2.23 1.36 21.28
C MET A 1 3.09 0.22 20.78
N THR A 2 3.10 -0.87 21.48
CA THR A 2 3.75 -2.12 21.05
C THR A 2 2.64 -3.14 20.80
N PHE A 3 2.52 -3.60 19.56
CA PHE A 3 1.61 -4.69 19.20
C PHE A 3 2.40 -6.01 19.21
N ASP A 4 1.71 -7.13 19.31
CA ASP A 4 2.33 -8.46 19.20
C ASP A 4 1.90 -9.11 17.86
N PHE A 5 2.87 -9.29 16.97
CA PHE A 5 2.68 -9.99 15.71
C PHE A 5 3.40 -11.35 15.66
N THR A 6 3.77 -11.88 16.82
CA THR A 6 4.44 -13.19 16.90
C THR A 6 3.66 -14.26 16.15
N GLY A 7 4.33 -14.95 15.21
CA GLY A 7 3.73 -15.98 14.36
C GLY A 7 2.80 -15.46 13.25
N LYS A 8 2.63 -14.15 13.07
CA LYS A 8 1.88 -13.53 11.97
C LYS A 8 2.77 -13.28 10.76
N THR A 9 2.22 -13.33 9.57
CA THR A 9 2.91 -13.09 8.31
C THR A 9 2.24 -11.97 7.52
N ALA A 10 3.03 -10.96 7.13
CA ALA A 10 2.60 -9.87 6.25
C ALA A 10 3.11 -10.09 4.83
N VAL A 11 2.24 -9.86 3.84
CA VAL A 11 2.56 -9.80 2.39
C VAL A 11 2.51 -8.35 1.95
N LEU A 12 3.60 -7.86 1.38
CA LEU A 12 3.82 -6.45 1.09
C LEU A 12 4.28 -6.26 -0.36
N SER A 13 3.76 -5.26 -1.07
CA SER A 13 4.35 -4.78 -2.32
C SER A 13 4.94 -3.37 -2.17
N GLY A 14 5.86 -2.98 -3.07
CA GLY A 14 6.58 -1.71 -2.92
C GLY A 14 7.40 -1.68 -1.63
N ALA A 15 7.95 -2.83 -1.25
CA ALA A 15 8.57 -3.05 0.05
C ALA A 15 10.09 -2.83 0.06
N ALA A 16 10.70 -2.49 -1.07
CA ALA A 16 12.13 -2.20 -1.15
C ALA A 16 12.51 -0.82 -0.57
N SER A 17 11.53 0.05 -0.32
CA SER A 17 11.80 1.41 0.19
C SER A 17 10.60 2.04 0.89
N GLY A 18 10.80 3.24 1.44
CA GLY A 18 9.72 4.10 1.94
C GLY A 18 8.83 3.45 2.99
N MET A 19 7.51 3.61 2.83
CA MET A 19 6.52 3.11 3.82
C MET A 19 6.48 1.58 3.88
N GLY A 20 6.65 0.89 2.74
CA GLY A 20 6.64 -0.57 2.70
C GLY A 20 7.80 -1.19 3.47
N LEU A 21 9.01 -0.67 3.28
CA LEU A 21 10.19 -1.10 4.03
C LEU A 21 10.06 -0.78 5.52
N LEU A 22 9.62 0.43 5.87
CA LEU A 22 9.43 0.83 7.26
C LEU A 22 8.39 -0.04 7.97
N PHE A 23 7.29 -0.39 7.29
CA PHE A 23 6.31 -1.32 7.85
C PHE A 23 6.94 -2.69 8.10
N ALA A 24 7.66 -3.26 7.11
CA ALA A 24 8.32 -4.56 7.26
C ALA A 24 9.26 -4.59 8.48
N GLN A 25 10.08 -3.55 8.65
CA GLN A 25 10.99 -3.41 9.79
C GLN A 25 10.22 -3.40 11.12
N LYS A 26 9.18 -2.56 11.24
CA LYS A 26 8.40 -2.44 12.47
C LYS A 26 7.59 -3.69 12.78
N PHE A 27 7.04 -4.34 11.75
CA PHE A 27 6.30 -5.59 11.91
C PHE A 27 7.19 -6.73 12.40
N VAL A 28 8.43 -6.81 11.89
CA VAL A 28 9.42 -7.80 12.33
C VAL A 28 9.98 -7.47 13.71
N GLU A 29 10.22 -6.20 14.06
CA GLU A 29 10.55 -5.77 15.45
C GLU A 29 9.50 -6.25 16.46
N MET A 30 8.23 -6.35 16.04
CA MET A 30 7.08 -6.79 16.85
C MET A 30 6.77 -8.30 16.70
N GLY A 31 7.73 -9.10 16.23
CA GLY A 31 7.65 -10.56 16.18
C GLY A 31 7.05 -11.16 14.89
N GLY A 32 6.58 -10.34 13.95
CA GLY A 32 5.98 -10.81 12.70
C GLY A 32 7.00 -11.26 11.64
N ASN A 33 6.52 -11.90 10.58
CA ASN A 33 7.31 -12.27 9.39
C ASN A 33 6.84 -11.44 8.17
N ALA A 34 7.75 -11.12 7.25
CA ALA A 34 7.44 -10.31 6.08
C ALA A 34 7.78 -11.01 4.75
N VAL A 35 6.83 -11.08 3.84
CA VAL A 35 7.09 -11.39 2.43
C VAL A 35 7.07 -10.07 1.68
N MET A 36 8.24 -9.63 1.28
CA MET A 36 8.48 -8.34 0.66
C MET A 36 8.53 -8.50 -0.85
N SER A 37 7.81 -7.68 -1.59
CA SER A 37 7.91 -7.68 -3.05
C SER A 37 8.15 -6.29 -3.62
N ASP A 38 8.92 -6.24 -4.69
CA ASP A 38 9.23 -5.03 -5.44
C ASP A 38 9.60 -5.38 -6.87
N ILE A 39 9.54 -4.42 -7.77
CA ILE A 39 9.95 -4.62 -9.17
C ILE A 39 11.48 -4.60 -9.34
N ASN A 40 12.20 -3.95 -8.43
CA ASN A 40 13.65 -3.82 -8.49
C ASN A 40 14.32 -4.89 -7.59
N PRO A 41 15.03 -5.87 -8.17
CA PRO A 41 15.64 -6.97 -7.42
C PRO A 41 16.77 -6.51 -6.50
N ASP A 42 17.56 -5.51 -6.90
CA ASP A 42 18.75 -5.10 -6.14
C ASP A 42 18.33 -4.40 -4.85
N THR A 43 17.46 -3.40 -4.95
CA THR A 43 16.95 -2.69 -3.78
C THR A 43 16.09 -3.60 -2.89
N LEU A 44 15.39 -4.57 -3.47
CA LEU A 44 14.63 -5.56 -2.70
C LEU A 44 15.56 -6.45 -1.87
N ASN A 45 16.65 -6.93 -2.44
CA ASN A 45 17.62 -7.76 -1.73
C ASN A 45 18.26 -7.01 -0.56
N GLU A 46 18.65 -5.74 -0.75
CA GLU A 46 19.17 -4.88 0.31
C GLU A 46 18.14 -4.66 1.43
N ALA A 47 16.88 -4.40 1.05
CA ALA A 47 15.78 -4.21 2.00
C ALA A 47 15.53 -5.47 2.83
N VAL A 48 15.48 -6.65 2.20
CA VAL A 48 15.31 -7.94 2.89
C VAL A 48 16.46 -8.21 3.84
N ALA A 49 17.70 -7.94 3.43
CA ALA A 49 18.87 -8.08 4.30
C ALA A 49 18.77 -7.17 5.53
N SER A 50 18.32 -5.91 5.34
CA SER A 50 18.12 -4.98 6.45
C SER A 50 17.05 -5.45 7.44
N VAL A 51 15.94 -6.02 6.95
CA VAL A 51 14.88 -6.58 7.81
C VAL A 51 15.38 -7.83 8.54
N ASN A 52 16.11 -8.72 7.86
CA ASN A 52 16.66 -9.92 8.48
C ASN A 52 17.79 -9.61 9.50
N SER A 53 18.39 -8.42 9.47
CA SER A 53 19.31 -7.98 10.53
C SER A 53 18.60 -7.67 11.85
N ILE A 54 17.29 -7.37 11.83
CA ILE A 54 16.47 -7.18 13.03
C ILE A 54 16.16 -8.53 13.69
N ARG A 55 15.73 -9.50 12.88
CA ARG A 55 15.49 -10.88 13.29
C ARG A 55 15.78 -11.82 12.12
N ALA A 56 16.70 -12.75 12.32
CA ALA A 56 17.10 -13.70 11.29
C ALA A 56 15.91 -14.51 10.75
N ASP A 57 15.92 -14.80 9.45
CA ASP A 57 14.92 -15.62 8.74
C ASP A 57 13.47 -15.11 8.84
N SER A 58 13.27 -13.83 9.15
CA SER A 58 11.97 -13.20 9.32
C SER A 58 11.41 -12.57 8.04
N ALA A 59 12.24 -12.41 7.03
CA ALA A 59 11.81 -11.80 5.76
C ALA A 59 12.35 -12.57 4.56
N ILE A 60 11.53 -12.63 3.49
CA ILE A 60 11.93 -13.07 2.15
C ILE A 60 11.53 -12.03 1.12
N GLY A 61 12.27 -11.99 -0.01
CA GLY A 61 12.00 -11.12 -1.15
C GLY A 61 11.48 -11.90 -2.36
N VAL A 62 10.49 -11.36 -3.06
CA VAL A 62 9.97 -11.89 -4.31
C VAL A 62 9.88 -10.75 -5.32
N VAL A 63 10.64 -10.83 -6.41
CA VAL A 63 10.55 -9.83 -7.49
C VAL A 63 9.18 -9.89 -8.13
N CYS A 64 8.50 -8.75 -8.21
CA CYS A 64 7.11 -8.69 -8.66
C CYS A 64 6.78 -7.37 -9.35
N ASP A 65 6.36 -7.47 -10.62
CA ASP A 65 5.56 -6.42 -11.25
C ASP A 65 4.10 -6.62 -10.82
N VAL A 66 3.59 -5.73 -10.00
CA VAL A 66 2.23 -5.82 -9.44
C VAL A 66 1.11 -5.74 -10.49
N ARG A 67 1.43 -5.38 -11.73
CA ARG A 67 0.51 -5.37 -12.87
C ARG A 67 0.29 -6.78 -13.47
N VAL A 68 1.12 -7.74 -13.08
CA VAL A 68 1.09 -9.12 -13.58
C VAL A 68 0.53 -10.04 -12.50
N TYR A 69 -0.70 -10.50 -12.68
CA TYR A 69 -1.41 -11.30 -11.68
C TYR A 69 -0.64 -12.55 -11.23
N GLU A 70 -0.01 -13.27 -12.15
CA GLU A 70 0.74 -14.49 -11.79
C GLU A 70 1.96 -14.21 -10.91
N GLN A 71 2.60 -13.04 -11.07
CA GLN A 71 3.69 -12.63 -10.18
C GLN A 71 3.16 -12.27 -8.79
N VAL A 72 2.02 -11.56 -8.70
CA VAL A 72 1.35 -11.27 -7.42
C VAL A 72 0.93 -12.57 -6.71
N LYS A 73 0.39 -13.52 -7.47
CA LYS A 73 0.05 -14.85 -6.94
C LYS A 73 1.27 -15.57 -6.38
N ALA A 74 2.41 -15.51 -7.08
CA ALA A 74 3.66 -16.12 -6.62
C ALA A 74 4.17 -15.51 -5.29
N VAL A 75 3.96 -14.21 -5.05
CA VAL A 75 4.27 -13.57 -3.75
C VAL A 75 3.44 -14.19 -2.63
N CYS A 76 2.14 -14.38 -2.85
CA CYS A 76 1.24 -15.01 -1.87
C CYS A 76 1.58 -16.50 -1.65
N ASP A 77 1.89 -17.22 -2.73
CA ASP A 77 2.29 -18.64 -2.64
C ASP A 77 3.59 -18.79 -1.84
N ALA A 78 4.58 -17.92 -2.05
CA ALA A 78 5.84 -17.90 -1.30
C ALA A 78 5.62 -17.64 0.22
N ALA A 79 4.62 -16.84 0.59
CA ALA A 79 4.26 -16.65 1.99
C ALA A 79 3.78 -17.95 2.65
N ILE A 80 2.97 -18.73 1.94
CA ILE A 80 2.48 -20.03 2.41
C ILE A 80 3.61 -21.05 2.46
N GLU A 81 4.46 -21.09 1.43
CA GLU A 81 5.59 -22.01 1.39
C GLU A 81 6.58 -21.77 2.53
N LYS A 82 6.94 -20.52 2.79
CA LYS A 82 7.95 -20.17 3.79
C LYS A 82 7.41 -20.13 5.22
N PHE A 83 6.22 -19.53 5.43
CA PHE A 83 5.69 -19.22 6.76
C PHE A 83 4.37 -19.92 7.09
N GLY A 84 3.75 -20.62 6.13
CA GLY A 84 2.53 -21.40 6.32
C GLY A 84 1.23 -20.60 6.43
N ARG A 85 1.29 -19.26 6.37
CA ARG A 85 0.12 -18.39 6.59
C ARG A 85 0.26 -17.00 5.95
N ILE A 86 -0.88 -16.31 5.80
CA ILE A 86 -0.96 -14.89 5.44
C ILE A 86 -1.94 -14.23 6.41
N ASP A 87 -1.46 -13.28 7.21
CA ASP A 87 -2.31 -12.58 8.20
C ASP A 87 -2.62 -11.14 7.78
N VAL A 88 -1.66 -10.48 7.13
CA VAL A 88 -1.80 -9.08 6.71
C VAL A 88 -1.36 -8.95 5.26
N VAL A 89 -2.12 -8.21 4.47
CA VAL A 89 -1.76 -7.88 3.08
C VAL A 89 -1.82 -6.37 2.92
N ILE A 90 -0.72 -5.77 2.48
CA ILE A 90 -0.63 -4.32 2.26
C ILE A 90 0.08 -4.03 0.94
N PRO A 91 -0.65 -3.70 -0.13
CA PRO A 91 -0.08 -3.32 -1.41
C PRO A 91 0.39 -1.86 -1.42
N PHE A 92 1.62 -1.59 -0.95
CA PHE A 92 2.19 -0.23 -0.94
C PHE A 92 2.64 0.25 -2.32
N ALA A 93 2.87 -0.67 -3.28
CA ALA A 93 3.29 -0.28 -4.62
C ALA A 93 2.29 0.66 -5.26
N GLY A 94 2.80 1.76 -5.83
CA GLY A 94 1.95 2.76 -6.46
C GLY A 94 2.63 4.12 -6.60
N GLY A 95 1.94 5.03 -7.25
CA GLY A 95 2.40 6.41 -7.40
C GLY A 95 1.65 7.14 -8.50
N ALA A 96 1.76 8.48 -8.45
CA ALA A 96 1.14 9.35 -9.44
C ALA A 96 1.84 9.20 -10.80
N GLU A 97 1.05 9.06 -11.86
CA GLU A 97 1.51 8.79 -13.23
C GLU A 97 2.49 9.83 -13.74
N LEU A 98 2.20 11.12 -13.60
CA LEU A 98 3.08 12.18 -14.10
C LEU A 98 4.46 12.16 -13.43
N ARG A 99 4.54 11.69 -12.20
CA ARG A 99 5.81 11.54 -11.49
C ARG A 99 6.54 10.26 -11.91
N MET A 100 5.82 9.14 -11.93
CA MET A 100 6.43 7.82 -12.17
C MET A 100 6.83 7.63 -13.62
N LEU A 101 6.06 8.19 -14.56
CA LEU A 101 6.24 8.01 -16.00
C LEU A 101 6.76 9.27 -16.70
N ARG A 102 7.39 10.19 -15.98
CA ARG A 102 7.92 11.45 -16.56
C ARG A 102 8.83 11.20 -17.77
N ASN A 103 9.75 10.27 -17.67
CA ASN A 103 10.66 9.95 -18.78
C ASN A 103 9.89 9.39 -19.98
N ARG A 104 8.93 8.49 -19.73
CA ARG A 104 8.09 7.93 -20.78
C ARG A 104 7.24 8.99 -21.48
N MET A 105 6.67 9.93 -20.75
CA MET A 105 5.92 11.05 -21.30
C MET A 105 6.81 11.93 -22.20
N THR A 106 8.05 12.19 -21.77
CA THR A 106 9.02 12.93 -22.57
C THR A 106 9.37 12.19 -23.85
N GLU A 107 9.59 10.88 -23.80
CA GLU A 107 9.85 10.03 -24.98
C GLU A 107 8.69 10.06 -26.00
N LEU A 108 7.46 10.10 -25.49
CA LEU A 108 6.25 10.16 -26.32
C LEU A 108 5.94 11.58 -26.85
N GLY A 109 6.70 12.60 -26.42
CA GLY A 109 6.37 13.99 -26.73
C GLY A 109 5.00 14.44 -26.18
N ALA A 110 4.56 13.80 -25.09
CA ALA A 110 3.24 14.03 -24.51
C ALA A 110 3.14 15.43 -23.90
N GLY A 111 1.99 16.07 -24.06
CA GLY A 111 1.61 17.27 -23.32
C GLY A 111 1.32 16.99 -21.85
N ASN A 112 0.98 18.03 -21.09
CA ASN A 112 0.65 17.93 -19.68
C ASN A 112 -0.87 18.05 -19.40
N GLU A 113 -1.65 18.35 -20.44
CA GLU A 113 -3.10 18.47 -20.34
C GLU A 113 -3.75 17.09 -20.51
N PHE A 114 -4.89 16.89 -19.87
CA PHE A 114 -5.60 15.59 -19.87
C PHE A 114 -5.77 14.96 -21.27
N PRO A 115 -6.21 15.68 -22.31
CA PRO A 115 -6.41 15.09 -23.64
C PRO A 115 -5.09 14.78 -24.38
N ASP A 116 -3.98 15.39 -23.96
CA ASP A 116 -2.67 15.25 -24.61
C ASP A 116 -1.82 14.14 -23.99
N ILE A 117 -2.25 13.59 -22.85
CA ILE A 117 -1.58 12.48 -22.18
C ILE A 117 -2.04 11.17 -22.83
N PRO A 118 -1.11 10.33 -23.34
CA PRO A 118 -1.46 9.05 -23.93
C PRO A 118 -2.26 8.15 -22.98
N ILE A 119 -3.26 7.46 -23.48
CA ILE A 119 -4.19 6.65 -22.68
C ILE A 119 -3.46 5.55 -21.88
N GLU A 120 -2.39 4.99 -22.43
CA GLU A 120 -1.56 3.99 -21.74
C GLU A 120 -0.93 4.48 -20.44
N ILE A 121 -0.78 5.80 -20.26
CA ILE A 121 -0.32 6.39 -19.00
C ILE A 121 -1.40 6.26 -17.92
N TYR A 122 -2.65 6.45 -18.28
CA TYR A 122 -3.78 6.25 -17.37
C TYR A 122 -4.05 4.78 -17.10
N ASP A 123 -3.94 3.92 -18.12
CA ASP A 123 -4.04 2.47 -17.96
C ASP A 123 -2.98 1.96 -16.96
N TRP A 124 -1.73 2.41 -17.11
CA TRP A 124 -0.67 2.10 -16.15
C TRP A 124 -1.05 2.56 -14.73
N SER A 125 -1.62 3.77 -14.60
CA SER A 125 -1.99 4.30 -13.29
C SER A 125 -3.09 3.48 -12.62
N LEU A 126 -4.09 3.04 -13.36
CA LEU A 126 -5.16 2.16 -12.88
C LEU A 126 -4.60 0.78 -12.52
N ASP A 127 -3.71 0.24 -13.34
CA ASP A 127 -3.09 -1.07 -13.10
C ASP A 127 -2.27 -1.10 -11.82
N VAL A 128 -1.41 -0.09 -11.62
CA VAL A 128 -0.49 -0.06 -10.47
C VAL A 128 -1.20 0.35 -9.17
N ASN A 129 -2.17 1.28 -9.23
CA ASN A 129 -2.75 1.88 -8.02
C ASN A 129 -4.08 1.26 -7.57
N LEU A 130 -4.78 0.53 -8.45
CA LEU A 130 -6.07 -0.10 -8.15
C LEU A 130 -6.06 -1.59 -8.45
N ARG A 131 -5.78 -1.98 -9.70
CA ARG A 131 -5.85 -3.39 -10.11
C ARG A 131 -4.87 -4.26 -9.33
N SER A 132 -3.67 -3.74 -9.05
CA SER A 132 -2.68 -4.44 -8.22
C SER A 132 -3.22 -4.78 -6.83
N GLN A 133 -3.93 -3.86 -6.17
CA GLN A 133 -4.54 -4.12 -4.86
C GLN A 133 -5.57 -5.24 -4.95
N MET A 134 -6.45 -5.18 -5.95
CA MET A 134 -7.41 -6.26 -6.23
C MET A 134 -6.74 -7.61 -6.52
N TYR A 135 -5.58 -7.61 -7.17
CA TYR A 135 -4.81 -8.83 -7.42
C TYR A 135 -4.28 -9.46 -6.14
N PHE A 136 -3.73 -8.65 -5.23
CA PHE A 136 -3.30 -9.14 -3.91
C PHE A 136 -4.48 -9.64 -3.09
N ASP A 137 -5.61 -8.93 -3.10
CA ASP A 137 -6.85 -9.37 -2.44
C ASP A 137 -7.28 -10.74 -2.94
N HIS A 138 -7.36 -10.90 -4.27
CA HIS A 138 -7.79 -12.14 -4.90
C HIS A 138 -6.84 -13.29 -4.58
N ALA A 139 -5.53 -13.09 -4.72
CA ALA A 139 -4.53 -14.12 -4.52
C ALA A 139 -4.45 -14.60 -3.06
N ALA A 140 -4.52 -13.67 -2.09
CA ALA A 140 -4.44 -14.00 -0.67
C ALA A 140 -5.75 -14.54 -0.08
N SER A 141 -6.91 -14.13 -0.63
CA SER A 141 -8.23 -14.47 -0.08
C SER A 141 -8.47 -15.96 0.08
N LYS A 142 -7.99 -16.81 -0.84
CA LYS A 142 -8.17 -18.27 -0.73
C LYS A 142 -7.50 -18.84 0.53
N TYR A 143 -6.34 -18.30 0.89
CA TYR A 143 -5.58 -18.71 2.07
C TYR A 143 -6.20 -18.18 3.34
N MET A 144 -6.48 -16.87 3.39
CA MET A 144 -7.11 -16.23 4.54
C MET A 144 -8.50 -16.82 4.85
N ARG A 145 -9.29 -17.15 3.81
CA ARG A 145 -10.59 -17.80 3.96
C ARG A 145 -10.46 -19.18 4.61
N ALA A 146 -9.46 -19.97 4.20
CA ALA A 146 -9.18 -21.27 4.80
C ALA A 146 -8.72 -21.14 6.26
N GLN A 147 -7.93 -20.11 6.56
CA GLN A 147 -7.46 -19.76 7.92
C GLN A 147 -8.58 -19.23 8.82
N LYS A 148 -9.66 -18.68 8.24
CA LYS A 148 -10.72 -17.92 8.93
C LYS A 148 -10.16 -16.71 9.71
N SER A 149 -9.17 -16.08 9.15
CA SER A 149 -8.55 -14.86 9.71
C SER A 149 -7.72 -14.14 8.65
N GLY A 150 -7.65 -12.82 8.74
CA GLY A 150 -6.80 -12.00 7.89
C GLY A 150 -7.17 -10.52 7.93
N VAL A 151 -6.25 -9.68 7.49
CA VAL A 151 -6.47 -8.24 7.37
C VAL A 151 -5.90 -7.76 6.03
N PHE A 152 -6.74 -7.14 5.22
CA PHE A 152 -6.32 -6.34 4.07
C PHE A 152 -6.25 -4.87 4.48
N ILE A 153 -5.18 -4.19 4.12
CA ILE A 153 -5.05 -2.74 4.29
C ILE A 153 -4.71 -2.12 2.95
N HIS A 154 -5.69 -1.53 2.32
CA HIS A 154 -5.51 -0.82 1.07
C HIS A 154 -4.77 0.50 1.29
N VAL A 155 -4.07 0.93 0.26
CA VAL A 155 -3.35 2.21 0.26
C VAL A 155 -4.05 3.19 -0.67
N GLY A 156 -4.82 4.07 -0.06
CA GLY A 156 -5.46 5.22 -0.71
C GLY A 156 -4.52 6.42 -0.82
N SER A 157 -5.09 7.60 -0.87
CA SER A 157 -4.39 8.90 -0.87
C SER A 157 -5.38 10.01 -0.60
N ILE A 158 -4.93 11.13 -0.02
CA ILE A 158 -5.69 12.38 0.01
C ILE A 158 -6.16 12.80 -1.40
N THR A 159 -5.35 12.51 -2.42
CA THR A 159 -5.69 12.79 -3.83
C THR A 159 -6.95 12.04 -4.28
N GLY A 160 -7.22 10.85 -3.71
CA GLY A 160 -8.48 10.13 -3.97
C GLY A 160 -9.72 10.79 -3.36
N ALA A 161 -9.55 11.62 -2.33
CA ALA A 161 -10.62 12.41 -1.71
C ALA A 161 -10.77 13.80 -2.35
N GLU A 162 -9.65 14.46 -2.69
CA GLU A 162 -9.65 15.83 -3.24
C GLU A 162 -9.82 15.88 -4.76
N GLY A 163 -9.48 14.80 -5.48
CA GLY A 163 -9.25 14.83 -6.92
C GLY A 163 -7.87 15.43 -7.27
N SER A 164 -7.53 15.40 -8.56
CA SER A 164 -6.33 16.04 -9.09
C SER A 164 -6.46 16.24 -10.59
N HIS A 165 -6.37 17.48 -11.08
CA HIS A 165 -6.39 17.76 -12.51
C HIS A 165 -5.11 17.29 -13.23
N ASN A 166 -3.99 17.15 -12.50
CA ASN A 166 -2.72 16.73 -13.06
C ASN A 166 -2.46 15.20 -12.99
N ASN A 167 -3.17 14.48 -12.11
CA ASN A 167 -2.99 13.04 -11.91
C ASN A 167 -4.36 12.36 -11.83
N ILE A 168 -5.12 12.45 -12.93
CA ILE A 168 -6.52 11.99 -12.98
C ILE A 168 -6.61 10.48 -12.80
N GLY A 169 -5.72 9.71 -13.44
CA GLY A 169 -5.65 8.26 -13.29
C GLY A 169 -5.38 7.84 -11.85
N TYR A 170 -4.38 8.47 -11.21
CA TYR A 170 -4.05 8.21 -9.81
C TYR A 170 -5.19 8.58 -8.86
N ALA A 171 -5.78 9.78 -9.02
CA ALA A 171 -6.90 10.21 -8.19
C ALA A 171 -8.09 9.23 -8.29
N THR A 172 -8.43 8.82 -9.51
CA THR A 172 -9.51 7.86 -9.78
C THR A 172 -9.22 6.50 -9.15
N ALA A 173 -8.03 5.96 -9.36
CA ALA A 173 -7.60 4.68 -8.79
C ALA A 173 -7.65 4.68 -7.26
N LYS A 174 -7.11 5.73 -6.63
CA LYS A 174 -7.09 5.87 -5.16
C LYS A 174 -8.48 6.07 -4.58
N SER A 175 -9.35 6.83 -5.25
CA SER A 175 -10.75 6.99 -4.84
C SER A 175 -11.51 5.66 -4.89
N ALA A 176 -11.32 4.86 -5.94
CA ALA A 176 -11.94 3.55 -6.09
C ALA A 176 -11.45 2.56 -5.01
N ALA A 177 -10.14 2.56 -4.71
CA ALA A 177 -9.57 1.74 -3.65
C ALA A 177 -10.14 2.10 -2.27
N MET A 178 -10.23 3.41 -1.96
CA MET A 178 -10.72 3.93 -0.69
C MET A 178 -12.19 3.58 -0.40
N ASN A 179 -13.01 3.50 -1.42
CA ASN A 179 -14.45 3.31 -1.27
C ASN A 179 -14.92 1.94 -1.76
N GLY A 180 -14.98 1.75 -3.08
CA GLY A 180 -15.59 0.56 -3.67
C GLY A 180 -14.87 -0.72 -3.26
N LEU A 181 -13.56 -0.78 -3.49
CA LEU A 181 -12.77 -1.99 -3.22
C LEU A 181 -12.74 -2.32 -1.71
N THR A 182 -12.40 -1.36 -0.87
CA THR A 182 -12.30 -1.56 0.60
C THR A 182 -13.59 -2.06 1.20
N LYS A 183 -14.72 -1.44 0.88
CA LYS A 183 -16.03 -1.84 1.42
C LYS A 183 -16.48 -3.21 0.90
N SER A 184 -16.24 -3.49 -0.39
CA SER A 184 -16.58 -4.79 -0.97
C SER A 184 -15.75 -5.92 -0.35
N MET A 185 -14.46 -5.69 -0.12
CA MET A 185 -13.58 -6.67 0.53
C MET A 185 -13.92 -6.87 2.01
N ALA A 186 -14.35 -5.83 2.72
CA ALA A 186 -14.84 -5.94 4.09
C ALA A 186 -16.11 -6.81 4.17
N GLN A 187 -17.05 -6.62 3.22
CA GLN A 187 -18.26 -7.45 3.14
C GLN A 187 -17.94 -8.90 2.77
N PHE A 188 -17.06 -9.12 1.79
CA PHE A 188 -16.59 -10.45 1.41
C PHE A 188 -15.92 -11.17 2.58
N GLY A 189 -15.09 -10.46 3.33
CA GLY A 189 -14.27 -11.02 4.40
C GLY A 189 -15.02 -11.35 5.68
N ALA A 190 -16.11 -10.65 5.97
CA ALA A 190 -16.82 -10.74 7.26
C ALA A 190 -17.21 -12.18 7.67
N PRO A 191 -17.78 -13.04 6.79
CA PRO A 191 -18.12 -14.42 7.15
C PRO A 191 -16.90 -15.31 7.51
N TYR A 192 -15.70 -14.84 7.16
CA TYR A 192 -14.44 -15.58 7.34
C TYR A 192 -13.53 -14.93 8.39
N ASN A 193 -14.04 -13.99 9.17
CA ASN A 193 -13.23 -13.22 10.13
C ASN A 193 -12.03 -12.52 9.46
N ILE A 194 -12.25 -12.00 8.26
CA ILE A 194 -11.28 -11.20 7.50
C ILE A 194 -11.76 -9.75 7.49
N ARG A 195 -10.88 -8.82 7.82
CA ARG A 195 -11.16 -7.39 7.78
C ARG A 195 -10.49 -6.75 6.56
N CYS A 196 -11.06 -5.67 6.08
CA CYS A 196 -10.45 -4.82 5.06
C CYS A 196 -10.66 -3.36 5.43
N ASN A 197 -9.56 -2.62 5.53
CA ASN A 197 -9.57 -1.17 5.74
C ASN A 197 -8.63 -0.49 4.75
N CYS A 198 -8.70 0.83 4.67
CA CYS A 198 -7.82 1.64 3.83
C CYS A 198 -7.14 2.71 4.66
N ILE A 199 -5.84 2.91 4.42
CA ILE A 199 -5.13 4.11 4.86
C ILE A 199 -5.01 5.09 3.70
N ALA A 200 -5.37 6.34 3.89
CA ALA A 200 -5.30 7.38 2.87
C ALA A 200 -4.41 8.53 3.35
N PRO A 201 -3.08 8.46 3.09
CA PRO A 201 -2.16 9.49 3.52
C PRO A 201 -2.32 10.79 2.75
N GLY A 202 -2.11 11.91 3.44
CA GLY A 202 -1.83 13.21 2.87
C GLY A 202 -0.35 13.35 2.50
N PRO A 203 0.26 14.54 2.72
CA PRO A 203 1.68 14.72 2.52
C PRO A 203 2.48 13.95 3.57
N VAL A 204 3.38 13.07 3.10
CA VAL A 204 4.29 12.27 3.94
C VAL A 204 5.72 12.50 3.48
N LEU A 205 6.66 12.72 4.38
CA LEU A 205 8.07 12.99 4.11
C LEU A 205 8.82 11.74 3.59
N THR A 206 8.23 11.04 2.61
CA THR A 206 8.93 10.01 1.82
C THR A 206 9.84 10.62 0.75
N ARG A 207 9.69 11.92 0.50
CA ARG A 207 10.51 12.75 -0.40
C ARG A 207 10.39 14.22 -0.02
N PRO A 208 11.41 15.06 -0.32
CA PRO A 208 11.46 16.48 0.09
C PRO A 208 10.27 17.33 -0.37
N ASP A 209 9.76 17.08 -1.58
CA ASP A 209 8.65 17.86 -2.17
C ASP A 209 7.37 17.85 -1.33
N MET A 210 7.19 16.82 -0.52
CA MET A 210 6.01 16.68 0.34
C MET A 210 5.95 17.72 1.46
N ALA A 211 7.09 18.24 1.89
CA ALA A 211 7.17 19.29 2.91
C ALA A 211 6.43 20.58 2.53
N ASN A 212 6.28 20.83 1.20
CA ASN A 212 5.66 22.05 0.68
C ASN A 212 4.13 22.01 0.63
N MET A 213 3.52 20.85 0.87
CA MET A 213 2.06 20.72 0.86
C MET A 213 1.48 21.25 2.18
N LYS A 214 0.55 22.20 2.08
CA LYS A 214 -0.10 22.80 3.25
C LYS A 214 -1.01 21.81 3.97
N THR A 215 -0.97 21.82 5.29
CA THR A 215 -1.86 21.08 6.19
C THR A 215 -2.24 21.99 7.37
N LEU A 216 -3.34 21.66 8.08
CA LEU A 216 -3.67 22.36 9.34
C LEU A 216 -2.63 22.07 10.43
N ALA A 217 -1.97 20.91 10.37
CA ALA A 217 -0.87 20.56 11.27
C ALA A 217 0.40 21.38 11.02
N GLY A 218 0.47 22.19 9.95
CA GLY A 218 1.60 23.05 9.58
C GLY A 218 2.83 22.28 9.08
N ARG A 219 2.72 20.97 8.84
CA ARG A 219 3.79 20.10 8.35
C ARG A 219 3.27 18.88 7.59
N ALA A 220 4.12 18.24 6.83
CA ALA A 220 3.88 16.89 6.35
C ALA A 220 4.05 15.88 7.50
N ALA A 221 3.46 14.70 7.34
CA ALA A 221 3.63 13.61 8.28
C ALA A 221 5.01 12.94 8.14
N GLU A 222 5.58 12.50 9.24
CA GLU A 222 6.68 11.54 9.21
C GLU A 222 6.15 10.17 8.79
N PRO A 223 6.90 9.37 8.01
CA PRO A 223 6.46 8.06 7.58
C PRO A 223 5.99 7.15 8.72
N ILE A 224 6.63 7.25 9.88
CA ILE A 224 6.27 6.44 11.06
C ILE A 224 4.88 6.78 11.60
N GLU A 225 4.38 8.01 11.43
CA GLU A 225 3.04 8.38 11.87
C GLU A 225 1.97 7.63 11.09
N ILE A 226 2.19 7.42 9.78
CA ILE A 226 1.32 6.61 8.93
C ILE A 226 1.44 5.13 9.31
N ILE A 227 2.67 4.63 9.47
CA ILE A 227 2.92 3.22 9.77
C ILE A 227 2.34 2.81 11.13
N ASN A 228 2.35 3.68 12.13
CA ASN A 228 1.70 3.41 13.42
C ASN A 228 0.19 3.13 13.27
N ALA A 229 -0.51 3.85 12.40
CA ALA A 229 -1.91 3.59 12.13
C ALA A 229 -2.12 2.30 11.31
N VAL A 230 -1.23 2.01 10.37
CA VAL A 230 -1.26 0.74 9.62
C VAL A 230 -1.05 -0.44 10.56
N LEU A 231 -0.08 -0.38 11.48
CA LEU A 231 0.15 -1.41 12.49
C LEU A 231 -1.08 -1.59 13.41
N TYR A 232 -1.71 -0.49 13.84
CA TYR A 232 -2.95 -0.55 14.63
C TYR A 232 -4.08 -1.25 13.86
N LEU A 233 -4.30 -0.90 12.58
CA LEU A 233 -5.31 -1.55 11.75
C LEU A 233 -5.01 -3.04 11.50
N ALA A 234 -3.73 -3.41 11.43
CA ALA A 234 -3.27 -4.79 11.25
C ALA A 234 -3.43 -5.64 12.53
N SER A 235 -3.40 -5.01 13.69
CA SER A 235 -3.41 -5.67 14.99
C SER A 235 -4.79 -6.10 15.45
N ASP A 236 -4.84 -6.87 16.53
CA ASP A 236 -6.08 -7.29 17.18
C ASP A 236 -6.78 -6.12 17.89
N GLU A 237 -6.05 -5.05 18.27
CA GLU A 237 -6.62 -3.81 18.82
C GLU A 237 -7.49 -3.06 17.80
N GLY A 238 -7.21 -3.25 16.50
CA GLY A 238 -8.04 -2.73 15.40
C GLY A 238 -9.24 -3.61 15.03
N ALA A 239 -9.57 -4.66 15.81
CA ALA A 239 -10.55 -5.68 15.44
C ALA A 239 -11.96 -5.14 15.13
N PHE A 240 -12.38 -4.03 15.73
CA PHE A 240 -13.71 -3.46 15.51
C PHE A 240 -13.78 -2.46 14.35
N ILE A 241 -12.66 -2.24 13.62
CA ILE A 241 -12.61 -1.39 12.43
C ILE A 241 -12.64 -2.27 11.19
N ASN A 242 -13.68 -2.13 10.36
CA ASN A 242 -13.84 -2.90 9.13
C ASN A 242 -14.64 -2.10 8.08
N GLY A 243 -14.10 -1.98 6.88
CA GLY A 243 -14.71 -1.25 5.76
C GLY A 243 -14.42 0.26 5.77
N GLU A 244 -13.50 0.74 6.62
CA GLU A 244 -13.23 2.15 6.81
C GLU A 244 -12.00 2.63 6.05
N THR A 245 -12.04 3.90 5.63
CA THR A 245 -10.89 4.63 5.10
C THR A 245 -10.43 5.65 6.11
N LEU A 246 -9.25 5.45 6.68
CA LEU A 246 -8.62 6.37 7.60
C LEU A 246 -7.80 7.41 6.81
N LEU A 247 -8.34 8.62 6.72
CA LEU A 247 -7.66 9.76 6.11
C LEU A 247 -6.65 10.37 7.10
N MET A 248 -5.37 10.33 6.75
CA MET A 248 -4.28 10.87 7.57
C MET A 248 -3.54 11.97 6.83
N ASP A 249 -4.09 13.17 6.86
CA ASP A 249 -3.68 14.29 5.99
C ASP A 249 -3.29 15.58 6.74
N GLY A 250 -3.19 15.52 8.07
CA GLY A 250 -2.92 16.70 8.89
C GLY A 250 -4.00 17.77 8.79
N GLY A 251 -5.24 17.39 8.45
CA GLY A 251 -6.36 18.30 8.28
C GLY A 251 -6.41 19.01 6.93
N ARG A 252 -5.60 18.58 5.95
CA ARG A 252 -5.57 19.20 4.61
C ARG A 252 -6.94 19.16 3.92
N ASN A 253 -7.67 18.05 4.03
CA ASN A 253 -8.95 17.88 3.34
C ASN A 253 -10.02 18.91 3.78
N VAL A 254 -9.91 19.43 4.98
CA VAL A 254 -10.85 20.42 5.54
C VAL A 254 -10.34 21.86 5.46
N MET A 255 -9.20 22.13 4.82
CA MET A 255 -8.70 23.49 4.63
C MET A 255 -9.50 24.26 3.57
N PHE A 256 -9.76 25.54 3.82
CA PHE A 256 -10.38 26.44 2.83
C PHE A 256 -9.44 26.83 1.69
N ASN A 257 -8.17 27.13 1.99
CA ASN A 257 -7.14 27.59 1.03
C ASN A 257 -6.02 26.57 0.96
N LYS A 258 -6.18 25.58 0.09
CA LYS A 258 -5.20 24.48 -0.08
C LYS A 258 -4.05 24.83 -1.04
N TYR A 259 -4.26 25.86 -1.89
CA TYR A 259 -3.36 26.28 -2.97
C TYR A 259 -2.75 27.64 -2.71
#